data_4f422553c064e6b75f3db71ec7b6a7c1
#
_entry.id   4f422553c064e6b75f3db71ec7b6a7c1
#
_cell.length_a   1.000
_cell.length_b   1.000
_cell.length_c   1.000
_cell.angle_alpha   90.00
_cell.angle_beta   90.00
_cell.angle_gamma   90.00
#
_symmetry.space_group_name_H-M   'P 1'
#
loop_
_entity.id
_entity.type
_entity.pdbx_description
1 polymer ?
#
loop_
_entity_poly.entity_id
_entity_poly.type
_entity_poly.pdbx_seq_one_letter_code
_entity_poly.pdbx_strand_id
1 'polypeptide(L)'
;METNKVSGILSIILGLIFIICPVFTTAALSLFIGISLIFLGIALIFTGFTASNIAIGILSIIIGLIFTFNITAFSVLFALPFYVIGAILILVGIVGLISDSQISKIASVLIIILGIISFAFGGFSIGQPFFAAVLIGVALLIKGISLYLQ
;
A
#
# COMPACT_ATOMS: atom_id res chain seq x y z
N MET A 1 18.23 23.73 2.15
CA MET A 1 17.69 24.00 0.79
C MET A 1 18.22 23.03 -0.27
N GLU A 2 19.50 22.70 -0.31
CA GLU A 2 20.04 21.76 -1.33
C GLU A 2 19.55 20.31 -1.13
N THR A 3 19.46 19.84 0.10
CA THR A 3 18.98 18.48 0.42
C THR A 3 17.54 18.23 -0.06
N ASN A 4 16.65 19.22 0.02
CA ASN A 4 15.26 19.08 -0.45
C ASN A 4 15.18 18.96 -1.97
N LYS A 5 16.00 19.73 -2.69
CA LYS A 5 16.06 19.67 -4.15
C LYS A 5 16.61 18.34 -4.65
N VAL A 6 17.67 17.83 -4.01
CA VAL A 6 18.24 16.52 -4.34
C VAL A 6 17.22 15.41 -4.08
N SER A 7 16.55 15.43 -2.91
CA SER A 7 15.49 14.49 -2.59
C SER A 7 14.29 14.59 -3.55
N GLY A 8 13.95 15.82 -3.99
CA GLY A 8 12.92 16.06 -4.99
C GLY A 8 13.25 15.42 -6.34
N ILE A 9 14.47 15.64 -6.83
CA ILE A 9 14.94 15.05 -8.10
C ILE A 9 14.97 13.54 -8.02
N LEU A 10 15.49 12.95 -6.95
CA LEU A 10 15.50 11.50 -6.74
C LEU A 10 14.08 10.92 -6.72
N SER A 11 13.13 11.59 -6.05
CA SER A 11 11.73 11.16 -6.01
C SER A 11 11.08 11.22 -7.39
N ILE A 12 11.39 12.23 -8.21
CA ILE A 12 10.90 12.35 -9.58
C ILE A 12 11.45 11.21 -10.45
N ILE A 13 12.75 10.95 -10.39
CA ILE A 13 13.39 9.88 -11.16
C ILE A 13 12.80 8.51 -10.77
N LEU A 14 12.68 8.24 -9.47
CA LEU A 14 12.05 7.01 -8.98
C LEU A 14 10.60 6.90 -9.43
N GLY A 15 9.83 7.96 -9.32
CA GLY A 15 8.44 7.99 -9.76
C GLY A 15 8.29 7.67 -11.26
N LEU A 16 9.17 8.20 -12.10
CA LEU A 16 9.21 7.88 -13.52
C LEU A 16 9.54 6.41 -13.78
N ILE A 17 10.51 5.84 -13.06
CA ILE A 17 10.87 4.41 -13.18
C ILE A 17 9.67 3.54 -12.81
N PHE A 18 8.93 3.88 -11.75
CA PHE A 18 7.74 3.15 -11.33
C PHE A 18 6.61 3.18 -12.37
N ILE A 19 6.49 4.27 -13.12
CA ILE A 19 5.47 4.42 -14.17
C ILE A 19 5.90 3.73 -15.48
N ILE A 20 7.18 3.82 -15.85
CA ILE A 20 7.69 3.27 -17.11
C ILE A 20 7.85 1.74 -17.04
N CYS A 21 8.32 1.24 -15.88
CA CYS A 21 8.58 -0.19 -15.67
C CYS A 21 7.77 -0.76 -14.49
N PRO A 22 6.42 -0.68 -14.49
CA PRO A 22 5.61 -1.00 -13.32
C PRO A 22 5.69 -2.48 -12.92
N VAL A 23 5.79 -3.39 -13.86
CA VAL A 23 5.93 -4.85 -13.57
C VAL A 23 7.25 -5.15 -12.88
N PHE A 24 8.33 -4.56 -13.38
CA PHE A 24 9.67 -4.73 -12.79
C PHE A 24 9.74 -4.16 -11.38
N THR A 25 9.22 -2.96 -11.17
CA THR A 25 9.23 -2.31 -9.85
C THR A 25 8.33 -3.03 -8.85
N THR A 26 7.16 -3.54 -9.28
CA THR A 26 6.30 -4.37 -8.42
C THR A 26 7.01 -5.67 -8.03
N ALA A 27 7.69 -6.33 -8.97
CA ALA A 27 8.47 -7.53 -8.69
C ALA A 27 9.61 -7.25 -7.71
N ALA A 28 10.36 -6.17 -7.93
CA ALA A 28 11.44 -5.75 -7.04
C ALA A 28 10.95 -5.44 -5.62
N LEU A 29 9.82 -4.75 -5.47
CA LEU A 29 9.20 -4.48 -4.17
C LEU A 29 8.74 -5.75 -3.47
N SER A 30 8.09 -6.67 -4.20
CA SER A 30 7.66 -7.96 -3.66
C SER A 30 8.85 -8.78 -3.16
N LEU A 31 9.92 -8.87 -3.96
CA LEU A 31 11.17 -9.51 -3.56
C LEU A 31 11.79 -8.86 -2.32
N PHE A 32 11.89 -7.54 -2.28
CA PHE A 32 12.48 -6.82 -1.16
C PHE A 32 11.71 -7.05 0.13
N ILE A 33 10.37 -6.97 0.09
CA ILE A 33 9.49 -7.27 1.23
C ILE A 33 9.63 -8.74 1.64
N GLY A 34 9.62 -9.67 0.68
CA GLY A 34 9.75 -11.09 0.94
C GLY A 34 11.05 -11.44 1.67
N ILE A 35 12.17 -10.96 1.15
CA ILE A 35 13.49 -11.17 1.77
C ILE A 35 13.54 -10.54 3.15
N SER A 36 13.03 -9.32 3.32
CA SER A 36 12.99 -8.63 4.62
C SER A 36 12.19 -9.41 5.65
N LEU A 37 11.04 -9.99 5.28
CA LEU A 37 10.22 -10.82 6.15
C LEU A 37 10.90 -12.14 6.53
N ILE A 38 11.66 -12.75 5.61
CA ILE A 38 12.44 -13.96 5.91
C ILE A 38 13.52 -13.63 6.95
N PHE A 39 14.28 -12.55 6.75
CA PHE A 39 15.29 -12.12 7.72
C PHE A 39 14.68 -11.78 9.09
N LEU A 40 13.55 -11.09 9.10
CA LEU A 40 12.82 -10.76 10.33
C LEU A 40 12.34 -12.04 11.04
N GLY A 41 11.80 -13.01 10.30
CA GLY A 41 11.36 -14.29 10.86
C GLY A 41 12.52 -15.08 11.48
N ILE A 42 13.66 -15.14 10.78
CA ILE A 42 14.89 -15.76 11.31
C ILE A 42 15.35 -15.02 12.58
N ALA A 43 15.43 -13.69 12.55
CA ALA A 43 15.84 -12.90 13.69
C ALA A 43 14.94 -13.13 14.93
N LEU A 44 13.61 -13.19 14.74
CA LEU A 44 12.66 -13.45 15.82
C LEU A 44 12.89 -14.82 16.47
N ILE A 45 13.20 -15.87 15.71
CA ILE A 45 13.51 -17.19 16.25
C ILE A 45 14.78 -17.15 17.09
N PHE A 46 15.80 -16.39 16.65
CA PHE A 46 17.08 -16.29 17.37
C PHE A 46 17.06 -15.34 18.57
N THR A 47 16.16 -14.34 18.61
CA THR A 47 16.07 -13.40 19.75
C THR A 47 15.46 -14.02 21.00
N GLY A 48 14.75 -15.13 20.90
CA GLY A 48 14.23 -15.86 22.06
C GLY A 48 13.42 -17.07 21.64
N PHE A 49 13.76 -18.24 22.18
CA PHE A 49 13.05 -19.51 21.92
C PHE A 49 11.71 -19.60 22.68
N THR A 50 10.93 -18.52 22.69
CA THR A 50 9.56 -18.56 23.22
C THR A 50 8.61 -19.10 22.14
N ALA A 51 7.54 -19.79 22.54
CA ALA A 51 6.56 -20.33 21.63
C ALA A 51 5.99 -19.23 20.68
N SER A 52 5.79 -18.03 21.20
CA SER A 52 5.30 -16.88 20.42
C SER A 52 6.31 -16.45 19.35
N ASN A 53 7.59 -16.32 19.69
CA ASN A 53 8.63 -15.87 18.74
C ASN A 53 8.85 -16.92 17.65
N ILE A 54 8.79 -18.21 18.01
CA ILE A 54 8.90 -19.29 17.04
C ILE A 54 7.70 -19.29 16.09
N ALA A 55 6.47 -19.17 16.62
CA ALA A 55 5.27 -19.14 15.79
C ALA A 55 5.24 -17.94 14.84
N ILE A 56 5.52 -16.73 15.32
CA ILE A 56 5.57 -15.50 14.52
C ILE A 56 6.73 -15.57 13.53
N GLY A 57 7.89 -16.08 13.94
CA GLY A 57 9.06 -16.24 13.09
C GLY A 57 8.81 -17.18 11.91
N ILE A 58 8.22 -18.36 12.16
CA ILE A 58 7.83 -19.31 11.11
C ILE A 58 6.79 -18.69 10.17
N LEU A 59 5.76 -18.03 10.72
CA LEU A 59 4.74 -17.36 9.92
C LEU A 59 5.35 -16.27 9.02
N SER A 60 6.28 -15.46 9.56
CA SER A 60 6.99 -14.43 8.80
C SER A 60 7.83 -15.02 7.66
N ILE A 61 8.49 -16.16 7.89
CA ILE A 61 9.26 -16.85 6.85
C ILE A 61 8.33 -17.36 5.75
N ILE A 62 7.21 -18.00 6.11
CA ILE A 62 6.23 -18.50 5.13
C ILE A 62 5.67 -17.35 4.28
N ILE A 63 5.24 -16.27 4.91
CA ILE A 63 4.74 -15.08 4.22
C ILE A 63 5.86 -14.49 3.34
N GLY A 64 7.07 -14.37 3.84
CA GLY A 64 8.23 -13.90 3.09
C GLY A 64 8.52 -14.72 1.84
N LEU A 65 8.42 -16.05 1.92
CA LEU A 65 8.55 -16.94 0.76
C LEU A 65 7.43 -16.69 -0.26
N ILE A 66 6.18 -16.51 0.18
CA ILE A 66 5.06 -16.21 -0.71
C ILE A 66 5.33 -14.91 -1.47
N PHE A 67 5.79 -13.84 -0.79
CA PHE A 67 6.13 -12.57 -1.44
C PHE A 67 7.32 -12.68 -2.40
N THR A 68 8.31 -13.51 -2.07
CA THR A 68 9.50 -13.72 -2.92
C THR A 68 9.15 -14.40 -4.25
N PHE A 69 8.22 -15.36 -4.21
CA PHE A 69 7.88 -16.15 -5.40
C PHE A 69 6.60 -15.71 -6.10
N ASN A 70 5.81 -14.84 -5.48
CA ASN A 70 4.52 -14.42 -6.04
C ASN A 70 4.36 -12.90 -6.03
N ILE A 71 4.51 -12.29 -7.21
CA ILE A 71 4.34 -10.85 -7.42
C ILE A 71 2.92 -10.37 -7.06
N THR A 72 1.90 -11.25 -7.22
CA THR A 72 0.51 -10.92 -6.91
C THR A 72 0.28 -10.72 -5.41
N ALA A 73 1.11 -11.34 -4.55
CA ALA A 73 1.02 -11.17 -3.10
C ALA A 73 1.21 -9.70 -2.69
N PHE A 74 2.10 -8.97 -3.36
CA PHE A 74 2.27 -7.53 -3.14
C PHE A 74 1.00 -6.75 -3.50
N SER A 75 0.36 -7.08 -4.61
CA SER A 75 -0.88 -6.43 -5.06
C SER A 75 -2.04 -6.67 -4.10
N VAL A 76 -2.15 -7.87 -3.53
CA VAL A 76 -3.14 -8.18 -2.49
C VAL A 76 -2.88 -7.36 -1.23
N LEU A 77 -1.63 -7.30 -0.75
CA LEU A 77 -1.26 -6.47 0.39
C LEU A 77 -1.59 -4.98 0.15
N PHE A 78 -1.31 -4.50 -1.05
CA PHE A 78 -1.59 -3.12 -1.45
C PHE A 78 -3.10 -2.83 -1.57
N ALA A 79 -3.91 -3.83 -1.92
CA ALA A 79 -5.36 -3.71 -2.02
C ALA A 79 -6.06 -3.63 -0.65
N LEU A 80 -5.50 -4.25 0.40
CA LEU A 80 -6.12 -4.30 1.73
C LEU A 80 -6.51 -2.92 2.29
N PRO A 81 -5.64 -1.88 2.29
CA PRO A 81 -6.02 -0.55 2.75
C PRO A 81 -7.24 0.01 2.01
N PHE A 82 -7.34 -0.21 0.69
CA PHE A 82 -8.48 0.29 -0.09
C PHE A 82 -9.79 -0.39 0.30
N TYR A 83 -9.77 -1.69 0.61
CA TYR A 83 -10.95 -2.40 1.11
C TYR A 83 -11.34 -1.94 2.51
N VAL A 84 -10.37 -1.79 3.41
CA VAL A 84 -10.63 -1.32 4.79
C VAL A 84 -11.18 0.11 4.78
N ILE A 85 -10.53 1.02 4.06
CA ILE A 85 -10.98 2.42 3.93
C ILE A 85 -12.36 2.47 3.27
N GLY A 86 -12.57 1.71 2.19
CA GLY A 86 -13.85 1.64 1.51
C GLY A 86 -14.98 1.17 2.42
N ALA A 87 -14.75 0.12 3.23
CA ALA A 87 -15.72 -0.36 4.20
C ALA A 87 -16.06 0.70 5.26
N ILE A 88 -15.05 1.35 5.82
CA ILE A 88 -15.24 2.42 6.81
C ILE A 88 -16.03 3.58 6.21
N LEU A 89 -15.68 4.05 5.00
CA LEU A 89 -16.38 5.15 4.35
C LEU A 89 -17.84 4.80 4.07
N ILE A 90 -18.14 3.58 3.59
CA ILE A 90 -19.52 3.14 3.37
C ILE A 90 -20.31 3.13 4.68
N LEU A 91 -19.74 2.58 5.76
CA LEU A 91 -20.38 2.55 7.07
C LEU A 91 -20.65 3.96 7.61
N VAL A 92 -19.65 4.86 7.56
CA VAL A 92 -19.78 6.25 7.99
C VAL A 92 -20.85 6.98 7.16
N GLY A 93 -20.86 6.77 5.84
CA GLY A 93 -21.86 7.38 4.97
C GLY A 93 -23.28 6.87 5.26
N ILE A 94 -23.47 5.56 5.51
CA ILE A 94 -24.78 4.98 5.88
C ILE A 94 -25.24 5.58 7.24
N VAL A 95 -24.37 5.61 8.24
CA VAL A 95 -24.70 6.20 9.55
C VAL A 95 -25.07 7.67 9.40
N GLY A 96 -24.34 8.43 8.57
CA GLY A 96 -24.65 9.85 8.30
C GLY A 96 -25.99 10.08 7.58
N LEU A 97 -26.49 9.08 6.81
CA LEU A 97 -27.81 9.14 6.19
C LEU A 97 -28.97 8.87 7.19
N ILE A 98 -28.73 7.95 8.12
CA ILE A 98 -29.77 7.47 9.07
C ILE A 98 -29.87 8.39 10.28
N SER A 99 -28.73 8.88 10.79
CA SER A 99 -28.69 9.77 11.94
C SER A 99 -28.92 11.23 11.55
N ASP A 100 -29.57 12.00 12.41
CA ASP A 100 -29.63 13.47 12.33
C ASP A 100 -28.26 14.06 12.73
N SER A 101 -27.21 13.58 12.05
CA SER A 101 -25.84 14.01 12.30
C SER A 101 -25.57 15.38 11.66
N GLN A 102 -24.55 16.07 12.16
CA GLN A 102 -24.09 17.36 11.60
C GLN A 102 -23.59 17.26 10.15
N ILE A 103 -23.41 16.02 9.65
CA ILE A 103 -23.02 15.76 8.28
C ILE A 103 -24.25 15.89 7.39
N SER A 104 -24.18 16.77 6.38
CA SER A 104 -25.29 16.92 5.43
C SER A 104 -25.55 15.61 4.70
N LYS A 105 -26.81 15.30 4.37
CA LYS A 105 -27.18 14.08 3.62
C LYS A 105 -26.44 13.96 2.29
N ILE A 106 -26.14 15.10 1.64
CA ILE A 106 -25.35 15.15 0.40
C ILE A 106 -23.92 14.67 0.65
N ALA A 107 -23.29 15.14 1.74
CA ALA A 107 -21.93 14.69 2.10
C ALA A 107 -21.91 13.19 2.42
N SER A 108 -22.93 12.65 3.08
CA SER A 108 -23.06 11.22 3.37
C SER A 108 -23.14 10.38 2.10
N VAL A 109 -23.89 10.83 1.10
CA VAL A 109 -23.94 10.16 -0.23
C VAL A 109 -22.57 10.20 -0.91
N LEU A 110 -21.88 11.34 -0.89
CA LEU A 110 -20.53 11.47 -1.46
C LEU A 110 -19.53 10.53 -0.77
N ILE A 111 -19.60 10.39 0.55
CA ILE A 111 -18.76 9.48 1.32
C ILE A 111 -19.00 8.03 0.91
N ILE A 112 -20.26 7.62 0.69
CA ILE A 112 -20.59 6.27 0.20
C ILE A 112 -19.99 6.05 -1.20
N ILE A 113 -20.15 7.01 -2.10
CA ILE A 113 -19.58 6.94 -3.45
C ILE A 113 -18.07 6.78 -3.40
N LEU A 114 -17.37 7.57 -2.56
CA LEU A 114 -15.93 7.44 -2.34
C LEU A 114 -15.55 6.06 -1.80
N GLY A 115 -16.36 5.49 -0.89
CA GLY A 115 -16.18 4.13 -0.39
C GLY A 115 -16.27 3.07 -1.49
N ILE A 116 -17.27 3.17 -2.37
CA ILE A 116 -17.43 2.29 -3.53
C ILE A 116 -16.24 2.41 -4.50
N ILE A 117 -15.79 3.62 -4.77
CA ILE A 117 -14.61 3.89 -5.60
C ILE A 117 -13.37 3.25 -4.96
N SER A 118 -13.19 3.37 -3.64
CA SER A 118 -12.09 2.73 -2.92
C SER A 118 -12.12 1.19 -3.09
N PHE A 119 -13.28 0.54 -2.99
CA PHE A 119 -13.42 -0.89 -3.29
C PHE A 119 -13.03 -1.24 -4.73
N ALA A 120 -13.44 -0.44 -5.69
CA ALA A 120 -13.08 -0.63 -7.09
C ALA A 120 -11.55 -0.57 -7.28
N PHE A 121 -10.87 0.39 -6.66
CA PHE A 121 -9.41 0.47 -6.69
C PHE A 121 -8.73 -0.73 -6.03
N GLY A 122 -9.28 -1.25 -4.92
CA GLY A 122 -8.81 -2.50 -4.32
C GLY A 122 -8.90 -3.67 -5.30
N GLY A 123 -10.03 -3.84 -5.98
CA GLY A 123 -10.24 -4.86 -7.00
C GLY A 123 -9.28 -4.73 -8.19
N PHE A 124 -9.08 -3.51 -8.71
CA PHE A 124 -8.10 -3.24 -9.76
C PHE A 124 -6.67 -3.57 -9.33
N SER A 125 -6.31 -3.29 -8.07
CA SER A 125 -4.97 -3.57 -7.55
C SER A 125 -4.67 -5.07 -7.54
N ILE A 126 -5.64 -5.92 -7.21
CA ILE A 126 -5.49 -7.38 -7.24
C ILE A 126 -5.41 -7.91 -8.68
N GLY A 127 -6.30 -7.43 -9.55
CA GLY A 127 -6.37 -7.88 -10.95
C GLY A 127 -5.19 -7.43 -11.82
N GLN A 128 -4.58 -6.32 -11.45
CA GLN A 128 -3.48 -5.71 -12.20
C GLN A 128 -2.28 -5.46 -11.27
N PRO A 129 -1.32 -6.39 -11.18
CA PRO A 129 -0.18 -6.28 -10.26
C PRO A 129 0.66 -5.00 -10.41
N PHE A 130 0.68 -4.41 -11.61
CA PHE A 130 1.39 -3.17 -11.89
C PHE A 130 0.67 -1.89 -11.44
N PHE A 131 -0.62 -1.99 -11.09
CA PHE A 131 -1.42 -0.82 -10.69
C PHE A 131 -0.87 -0.14 -9.43
N ALA A 132 -0.44 -0.93 -8.45
CA ALA A 132 0.21 -0.43 -7.23
C ALA A 132 1.47 0.39 -7.55
N ALA A 133 2.32 -0.10 -8.47
CA ALA A 133 3.54 0.60 -8.87
C ALA A 133 3.23 1.93 -9.55
N VAL A 134 2.22 1.98 -10.43
CA VAL A 134 1.81 3.22 -11.10
C VAL A 134 1.32 4.26 -10.09
N LEU A 135 0.48 3.86 -9.12
CA LEU A 135 0.00 4.78 -8.06
C LEU A 135 1.13 5.31 -7.19
N ILE A 136 2.05 4.43 -6.78
CA ILE A 136 3.25 4.83 -6.01
C ILE A 136 4.10 5.79 -6.85
N GLY A 137 4.29 5.51 -8.13
CA GLY A 137 5.04 6.35 -9.06
C GLY A 137 4.44 7.75 -9.19
N VAL A 138 3.13 7.87 -9.35
CA VAL A 138 2.41 9.17 -9.39
C VAL A 138 2.58 9.92 -8.07
N ALA A 139 2.42 9.23 -6.93
CA ALA A 139 2.61 9.86 -5.61
C ALA A 139 4.04 10.37 -5.41
N LEU A 140 5.06 9.61 -5.85
CA LEU A 140 6.46 10.01 -5.81
C LEU A 140 6.74 11.21 -6.72
N LEU A 141 6.12 11.29 -7.92
CA LEU A 141 6.23 12.44 -8.80
C LEU A 141 5.66 13.70 -8.15
N ILE A 142 4.45 13.62 -7.60
CA ILE A 142 3.80 14.77 -6.93
C ILE A 142 4.66 15.24 -5.76
N LYS A 143 5.11 14.31 -4.92
CA LYS A 143 5.98 14.62 -3.78
C LYS A 143 7.33 15.18 -4.21
N GLY A 144 7.93 14.62 -5.26
CA GLY A 144 9.20 15.08 -5.81
C GLY A 144 9.13 16.50 -6.35
N ILE A 145 8.07 16.83 -7.09
CA ILE A 145 7.82 18.19 -7.58
C ILE A 145 7.61 19.15 -6.41
N SER A 146 6.82 18.75 -5.40
CA SER A 146 6.59 19.56 -4.21
C SER A 146 7.89 19.87 -3.45
N LEU A 147 8.77 18.87 -3.27
CA LEU A 147 10.07 19.06 -2.61
C LEU A 147 11.04 19.91 -3.44
N TYR A 148 10.98 19.82 -4.76
CA TYR A 148 11.83 20.61 -5.65
C TYR A 148 11.48 22.10 -5.64
N LEU A 149 10.18 22.42 -5.48
CA LEU A 149 9.67 23.78 -5.45
C LEU A 149 9.81 24.47 -4.09
N GLN A 150 10.18 23.74 -3.02
CA GLN A 150 10.48 24.27 -1.68
C GLN A 150 11.97 24.66 -1.56
#